data_0f13652661136e4e6eb9187533c965b4
#
_entry.id   0f13652661136e4e6eb9187533c965b4
#
_cell.length_a   1.000
_cell.length_b   1.000
_cell.length_c   1.000
_cell.angle_alpha   90.00
_cell.angle_beta   90.00
_cell.angle_gamma   90.00
#
_symmetry.space_group_name_H-M   'P 1'
#
loop_
_entity.id
_entity.type
_entity.pdbx_description
1 polymer ?
#
loop_
_entity_poly.entity_id
_entity_poly.type
_entity_poly.pdbx_seq_one_letter_code
_entity_poly.pdbx_strand_id
1 'polypeptide(L)'
;MARMNLRMQQCFVTAVRGLERRIFGKRYCPGEKKCRQKALFLTGSHRSSLVVDTLCDRARGRNIAVTCFYFDFVAEKEQTSGSMLGALLKQVVGGLDKVPEEIMQEFDEQKKVIGGRSLRLDQIVNMLVAVTSLKPTFICIDAVDECAVRERAKILTSLGEIIQKSPTTRVFLTGRPHIRSEVETRLPRGAVAVPVSPWKDDIIHYIRKRLEEDPSPDEMDESLELEIVKKIPETVSEM
;
A
#
# COMPACT_ATOMS: atom_id res chain seq x y z
N MET A 1 3.32 11.24 29.70
CA MET A 1 3.11 11.94 28.42
C MET A 1 3.42 10.99 27.28
N ALA A 2 2.45 10.18 26.86
CA ALA A 2 2.55 9.31 25.70
C ALA A 2 2.56 10.20 24.44
N ARG A 3 3.63 10.10 23.64
CA ARG A 3 3.73 10.80 22.35
C ARG A 3 2.59 10.33 21.45
N MET A 4 1.56 11.13 21.37
CA MET A 4 0.48 11.00 20.41
C MET A 4 1.08 11.22 19.02
N ASN A 5 1.50 10.13 18.37
CA ASN A 5 1.97 10.17 16.99
C ASN A 5 0.74 10.36 16.07
N LEU A 6 0.27 11.59 15.95
CA LEU A 6 -0.68 12.02 14.93
C LEU A 6 0.03 11.99 13.57
N ARG A 7 0.17 10.79 13.01
CA ARG A 7 0.64 10.60 11.62
C ARG A 7 -0.51 10.84 10.63
N MET A 8 -1.17 11.99 10.72
CA MET A 8 -2.03 12.51 9.65
C MET A 8 -1.18 13.32 8.68
N GLN A 9 -0.25 12.68 7.99
CA GLN A 9 0.50 13.33 6.93
C GLN A 9 -0.20 13.10 5.60
N GLN A 10 -0.13 14.12 4.72
CA GLN A 10 -0.58 13.97 3.34
C GLN A 10 0.13 12.75 2.74
N CYS A 11 -0.66 11.86 2.14
CA CYS A 11 -0.14 10.72 1.40
C CYS A 11 -0.39 10.95 -0.09
N PHE A 12 0.44 10.38 -0.94
CA PHE A 12 0.10 10.26 -2.34
C PHE A 12 -0.12 8.80 -2.68
N VAL A 13 -1.00 8.60 -3.63
CA VAL A 13 -1.29 7.28 -4.19
C VAL A 13 -0.79 7.28 -5.62
N THR A 14 0.07 6.35 -5.96
CA THR A 14 0.50 6.16 -7.33
C THR A 14 -0.16 4.92 -7.91
N ALA A 15 -0.98 5.12 -8.94
CA ALA A 15 -1.59 4.03 -9.69
C ALA A 15 -1.05 4.01 -11.12
N VAL A 16 -0.60 2.85 -11.58
CA VAL A 16 -0.07 2.69 -12.94
C VAL A 16 -1.14 2.08 -13.84
N ARG A 17 -1.42 2.74 -14.98
CA ARG A 17 -2.29 2.31 -16.07
C ARG A 17 -3.75 1.99 -15.71
N GLY A 18 -4.57 3.03 -15.62
CA GLY A 18 -6.05 2.90 -15.64
C GLY A 18 -6.68 2.31 -14.38
N LEU A 19 -5.94 2.26 -13.28
CA LEU A 19 -6.43 1.82 -11.98
C LEU A 19 -7.41 2.84 -11.40
N GLU A 20 -7.20 4.14 -11.67
CA GLU A 20 -8.00 5.26 -11.15
C GLU A 20 -9.47 5.13 -11.47
N ARG A 21 -9.82 4.86 -12.74
CA ARG A 21 -11.22 4.69 -13.16
C ARG A 21 -11.86 3.44 -12.57
N ARG A 22 -11.06 2.45 -12.18
CA ARG A 22 -11.54 1.19 -11.64
C ARG A 22 -11.64 1.17 -10.12
N ILE A 23 -10.73 1.88 -9.42
CA ILE A 23 -10.74 1.96 -7.95
C ILE A 23 -11.66 3.08 -7.49
N PHE A 24 -11.51 4.28 -8.08
CA PHE A 24 -12.27 5.47 -7.67
C PHE A 24 -13.61 5.63 -8.40
N GLY A 25 -13.91 4.78 -9.42
CA GLY A 25 -15.14 4.80 -10.20
C GLY A 25 -15.28 6.08 -11.06
N LYS A 26 -16.48 6.26 -11.68
CA LYS A 26 -16.82 7.45 -12.48
C LYS A 26 -16.94 8.75 -11.67
N ARG A 27 -16.67 8.73 -10.36
CA ARG A 27 -16.94 9.83 -9.42
C ARG A 27 -15.72 10.66 -9.05
N TYR A 28 -14.55 10.39 -9.62
CA TYR A 28 -13.41 11.28 -9.47
C TYR A 28 -13.43 12.29 -10.64
N CYS A 29 -14.27 13.31 -10.52
CA CYS A 29 -14.16 14.55 -11.30
C CYS A 29 -13.55 15.61 -10.38
N PRO A 30 -12.41 16.21 -10.72
CA PRO A 30 -11.92 17.39 -10.02
C PRO A 30 -12.94 18.52 -10.24
N GLY A 31 -13.78 18.80 -9.24
CA GLY A 31 -14.76 19.89 -9.29
C GLY A 31 -16.16 19.58 -8.76
N GLU A 32 -16.56 18.35 -8.53
CA GLU A 32 -17.88 18.05 -7.97
C GLU A 32 -17.84 17.85 -6.45
N LYS A 33 -18.38 18.85 -5.76
CA LYS A 33 -18.75 18.82 -4.33
C LYS A 33 -19.86 17.80 -4.13
N LYS A 34 -19.53 16.57 -3.71
CA LYS A 34 -20.33 15.55 -3.03
C LYS A 34 -19.95 14.15 -3.46
N CYS A 35 -18.91 13.61 -2.87
CA CYS A 35 -18.81 12.17 -2.73
C CYS A 35 -18.61 11.86 -1.25
N ARG A 36 -19.72 11.60 -0.53
CA ARG A 36 -19.68 11.00 0.81
C ARG A 36 -19.23 9.56 0.67
N GLN A 37 -17.93 9.32 0.66
CA GLN A 37 -17.40 8.02 1.03
C GLN A 37 -17.12 8.04 2.53
N LYS A 38 -17.85 7.22 3.28
CA LYS A 38 -17.54 6.93 4.67
C LYS A 38 -16.13 6.34 4.72
N ALA A 39 -15.15 7.12 5.16
CA ALA A 39 -13.87 6.60 5.58
C ALA A 39 -14.13 5.76 6.83
N LEU A 40 -14.19 4.44 6.69
CA LEU A 40 -14.20 3.53 7.82
C LEU A 40 -12.75 3.48 8.36
N PHE A 41 -12.50 4.24 9.43
CA PHE A 41 -11.32 4.03 10.25
C PHE A 41 -11.50 2.73 11.03
N LEU A 42 -10.88 1.66 10.55
CA LEU A 42 -10.82 0.41 11.31
C LEU A 42 -9.65 0.52 12.30
N THR A 43 -10.01 0.71 13.57
CA THR A 43 -9.12 0.51 14.70
C THR A 43 -9.03 -0.99 14.98
N GLY A 44 -7.90 -1.62 14.70
CA GLY A 44 -7.67 -3.03 15.00
C GLY A 44 -6.42 -3.55 14.27
N SER A 45 -5.76 -4.56 14.83
CA SER A 45 -4.46 -5.08 14.41
C SER A 45 -4.39 -5.76 13.02
N HIS A 46 -5.39 -5.54 12.17
CA HIS A 46 -5.38 -5.90 10.75
C HIS A 46 -5.62 -4.63 9.94
N ARG A 47 -4.53 -4.00 9.51
CA ARG A 47 -4.56 -2.87 8.58
C ARG A 47 -4.82 -3.36 7.17
N SER A 48 -6.00 -3.90 6.88
CA SER A 48 -6.40 -4.10 5.50
C SER A 48 -6.69 -2.72 4.88
N SER A 49 -5.96 -2.36 3.83
CA SER A 49 -6.28 -1.16 3.06
C SER A 49 -7.65 -1.34 2.42
N LEU A 50 -8.54 -0.36 2.55
CA LEU A 50 -9.84 -0.34 1.86
C LEU A 50 -9.71 -0.63 0.36
N VAL A 51 -8.59 -0.23 -0.24
CA VAL A 51 -8.27 -0.52 -1.65
C VAL A 51 -8.03 -2.01 -1.86
N VAL A 52 -7.26 -2.66 -0.98
CA VAL A 52 -7.00 -4.10 -1.04
C VAL A 52 -8.29 -4.88 -0.89
N ASP A 53 -9.11 -4.55 0.10
CA ASP A 53 -10.43 -5.19 0.31
C ASP A 53 -11.32 -5.04 -0.91
N THR A 54 -11.42 -3.82 -1.47
CA THR A 54 -12.20 -3.56 -2.68
C THR A 54 -11.68 -4.35 -3.88
N LEU A 55 -10.36 -4.49 -4.03
CA LEU A 55 -9.77 -5.29 -5.11
C LEU A 55 -9.98 -6.78 -4.90
N CYS A 56 -9.87 -7.27 -3.67
CA CYS A 56 -10.16 -8.67 -3.32
C CYS A 56 -11.63 -9.03 -3.60
N ASP A 57 -12.56 -8.15 -3.22
CA ASP A 57 -13.99 -8.36 -3.53
C ASP A 57 -14.25 -8.39 -5.05
N ARG A 58 -13.60 -7.51 -5.81
CA ARG A 58 -13.69 -7.51 -7.27
C ARG A 58 -13.03 -8.71 -7.92
N ALA A 59 -11.99 -9.25 -7.32
CA ALA A 59 -11.27 -10.43 -7.82
C ALA A 59 -12.02 -11.73 -7.54
N ARG A 60 -12.93 -11.74 -6.53
CA ARG A 60 -13.69 -12.91 -6.12
C ARG A 60 -14.48 -13.50 -7.29
N GLY A 61 -14.27 -14.78 -7.58
CA GLY A 61 -14.88 -15.49 -8.72
C GLY A 61 -14.37 -15.08 -10.10
N ARG A 62 -13.26 -14.30 -10.17
CA ARG A 62 -12.62 -13.91 -11.43
C ARG A 62 -11.17 -14.40 -11.46
N ASN A 63 -10.63 -14.60 -12.63
CA ASN A 63 -9.23 -14.97 -12.80
C ASN A 63 -8.32 -13.73 -12.65
N ILE A 64 -8.29 -13.14 -11.45
CA ILE A 64 -7.51 -11.95 -11.09
C ILE A 64 -6.75 -12.25 -9.81
N ALA A 65 -5.46 -11.92 -9.76
CA ALA A 65 -4.65 -11.99 -8.55
C ALA A 65 -4.60 -10.61 -7.87
N VAL A 66 -4.68 -10.62 -6.54
CA VAL A 66 -4.41 -9.45 -5.70
C VAL A 66 -3.34 -9.85 -4.70
N THR A 67 -2.29 -9.05 -4.60
CA THR A 67 -1.21 -9.25 -3.64
C THR A 67 -0.88 -7.93 -2.96
N CYS A 68 -0.51 -7.97 -1.69
CA CYS A 68 -0.24 -6.77 -0.93
C CYS A 68 0.97 -6.93 0.00
N PHE A 69 1.60 -5.80 0.29
CA PHE A 69 2.64 -5.68 1.29
C PHE A 69 2.50 -4.35 2.03
N TYR A 70 2.65 -4.38 3.33
CA TYR A 70 2.56 -3.22 4.21
C TYR A 70 3.93 -3.02 4.85
N PHE A 71 4.56 -1.87 4.58
CA PHE A 71 5.79 -1.52 5.28
C PHE A 71 5.47 -1.06 6.70
N ASP A 72 6.37 -1.41 7.62
CA ASP A 72 6.34 -0.99 9.01
C ASP A 72 7.73 -0.50 9.40
N PHE A 73 7.81 0.75 9.81
CA PHE A 73 9.07 1.38 10.23
C PHE A 73 9.80 0.59 11.33
N VAL A 74 9.06 -0.07 12.23
CA VAL A 74 9.67 -0.87 13.31
C VAL A 74 10.43 -2.08 12.75
N ALA A 75 9.93 -2.65 11.66
CA ALA A 75 10.51 -3.83 11.01
C ALA A 75 11.41 -3.47 9.80
N GLU A 76 11.85 -2.21 9.64
CA GLU A 76 12.60 -1.72 8.48
C GLU A 76 13.79 -2.60 8.11
N LYS A 77 14.54 -3.09 9.10
CA LYS A 77 15.76 -3.91 8.87
C LYS A 77 15.47 -5.27 8.27
N GLU A 78 14.28 -5.82 8.51
CA GLU A 78 13.86 -7.14 8.04
C GLU A 78 13.13 -7.07 6.69
N GLN A 79 12.61 -5.88 6.35
CA GLN A 79 11.84 -5.63 5.14
C GLN A 79 12.75 -5.25 3.96
N THR A 80 13.55 -6.21 3.53
CA THR A 80 14.43 -6.05 2.36
C THR A 80 13.65 -6.17 1.05
N SER A 81 14.23 -5.73 -0.06
CA SER A 81 13.66 -5.91 -1.40
C SER A 81 13.40 -7.38 -1.72
N GLY A 82 14.30 -8.29 -1.31
CA GLY A 82 14.13 -9.72 -1.50
C GLY A 82 12.98 -10.29 -0.68
N SER A 83 12.88 -9.95 0.63
CA SER A 83 11.81 -10.44 1.50
C SER A 83 10.42 -9.94 1.03
N MET A 84 10.33 -8.66 0.64
CA MET A 84 9.09 -8.06 0.17
C MET A 84 8.62 -8.67 -1.16
N LEU A 85 9.47 -8.69 -2.18
CA LEU A 85 9.11 -9.27 -3.49
C LEU A 85 8.88 -10.78 -3.40
N GLY A 86 9.62 -11.48 -2.52
CA GLY A 86 9.37 -12.89 -2.22
C GLY A 86 8.01 -13.12 -1.56
N ALA A 87 7.58 -12.24 -0.66
CA ALA A 87 6.24 -12.31 -0.07
C ALA A 87 5.12 -12.08 -1.11
N LEU A 88 5.31 -11.13 -2.04
CA LEU A 88 4.39 -10.92 -3.17
C LEU A 88 4.33 -12.14 -4.09
N LEU A 89 5.49 -12.72 -4.44
CA LEU A 89 5.58 -13.93 -5.25
C LEU A 89 4.81 -15.09 -4.59
N LYS A 90 5.02 -15.31 -3.29
CA LYS A 90 4.32 -16.34 -2.52
C LYS A 90 2.80 -16.19 -2.58
N GLN A 91 2.30 -14.96 -2.47
CA GLN A 91 0.86 -14.68 -2.54
C GLN A 91 0.30 -14.96 -3.93
N VAL A 92 1.00 -14.53 -5.00
CA VAL A 92 0.54 -14.77 -6.37
C VAL A 92 0.55 -16.26 -6.70
N VAL A 93 1.64 -16.97 -6.36
CA VAL A 93 1.75 -18.42 -6.59
C VAL A 93 0.72 -19.21 -5.79
N GLY A 94 0.47 -18.82 -4.52
CA GLY A 94 -0.54 -19.44 -3.67
C GLY A 94 -1.98 -19.29 -4.19
N GLY A 95 -2.22 -18.31 -5.08
CA GLY A 95 -3.51 -18.10 -5.74
C GLY A 95 -3.60 -18.72 -7.15
N LEU A 96 -2.65 -19.57 -7.54
CA LEU A 96 -2.69 -20.31 -8.81
C LEU A 96 -3.26 -21.70 -8.61
N ASP A 97 -4.14 -22.14 -9.51
CA ASP A 97 -4.66 -23.52 -9.52
C ASP A 97 -3.53 -24.54 -9.80
N LYS A 98 -2.58 -24.15 -10.63
CA LYS A 98 -1.39 -24.94 -10.96
C LYS A 98 -0.17 -24.03 -11.00
N VAL A 99 0.86 -24.38 -10.22
CA VAL A 99 2.14 -23.67 -10.25
C VAL A 99 2.89 -24.06 -11.54
N PRO A 100 3.42 -23.07 -12.31
CA PRO A 100 4.23 -23.37 -13.48
C PRO A 100 5.45 -24.25 -13.13
N GLU A 101 5.77 -25.17 -14.01
CA GLU A 101 6.82 -26.16 -13.77
C GLU A 101 8.21 -25.51 -13.61
N GLU A 102 8.45 -24.44 -14.35
CA GLU A 102 9.68 -23.62 -14.27
C GLU A 102 9.89 -23.04 -12.85
N ILE A 103 8.80 -22.59 -12.22
CA ILE A 103 8.84 -22.06 -10.86
C ILE A 103 9.08 -23.18 -9.84
N MET A 104 8.45 -24.34 -10.03
CA MET A 104 8.68 -25.50 -9.16
C MET A 104 10.12 -25.97 -9.24
N GLN A 105 10.69 -26.06 -10.44
CA GLN A 105 12.08 -26.46 -10.67
C GLN A 105 13.06 -25.52 -9.96
N GLU A 106 12.87 -24.20 -10.10
CA GLU A 106 13.72 -23.20 -9.44
C GLU A 106 13.66 -23.31 -7.92
N PHE A 107 12.48 -23.53 -7.34
CA PHE A 107 12.35 -23.77 -5.90
C PHE A 107 13.01 -25.08 -5.47
N ASP A 108 12.89 -26.13 -6.25
CA ASP A 108 13.48 -27.44 -5.92
C ASP A 108 15.01 -27.42 -6.04
N GLU A 109 15.56 -26.69 -6.98
CA GLU A 109 17.01 -26.44 -7.07
C GLU A 109 17.55 -25.71 -5.85
N GLN A 110 16.82 -24.70 -5.37
CA GLN A 110 17.20 -23.96 -4.15
C GLN A 110 17.17 -24.84 -2.89
N LYS A 111 16.23 -25.78 -2.80
CA LYS A 111 16.14 -26.72 -1.68
C LYS A 111 17.28 -27.75 -1.67
N LYS A 112 17.83 -28.11 -2.82
CA LYS A 112 18.96 -29.08 -2.93
C LYS A 112 20.27 -28.50 -2.42
N VAL A 113 20.39 -27.18 -2.29
CA VAL A 113 21.58 -26.53 -1.75
C VAL A 113 21.60 -26.69 -0.24
N ILE A 114 22.65 -27.36 0.30
CA ILE A 114 22.84 -27.55 1.74
C ILE A 114 22.86 -26.20 2.44
N GLY A 115 21.93 -26.00 3.41
CA GLY A 115 21.76 -24.74 4.14
C GLY A 115 20.70 -23.80 3.57
N GLY A 116 20.04 -24.15 2.47
CA GLY A 116 19.00 -23.34 1.83
C GLY A 116 19.54 -21.98 1.36
N ARG A 117 19.64 -21.75 0.06
CA ARG A 117 20.00 -20.43 -0.47
C ARG A 117 18.73 -19.61 -0.67
N SER A 118 18.69 -18.40 -0.14
CA SER A 118 17.63 -17.46 -0.49
C SER A 118 17.67 -17.18 -1.99
N LEU A 119 16.50 -17.10 -2.62
CA LEU A 119 16.38 -16.67 -4.00
C LEU A 119 17.03 -15.28 -4.16
N ARG A 120 17.78 -15.10 -5.24
CA ARG A 120 18.33 -13.79 -5.59
C ARG A 120 17.21 -12.88 -6.09
N LEU A 121 17.42 -11.58 -5.97
CA LEU A 121 16.42 -10.59 -6.36
C LEU A 121 16.00 -10.70 -7.83
N ASP A 122 16.97 -10.93 -8.73
CA ASP A 122 16.73 -11.13 -10.16
C ASP A 122 15.87 -12.38 -10.44
N GLN A 123 16.08 -13.47 -9.72
CA GLN A 123 15.28 -14.70 -9.81
C GLN A 123 13.83 -14.43 -9.36
N ILE A 124 13.65 -13.74 -8.22
CA ILE A 124 12.31 -13.37 -7.72
C ILE A 124 11.58 -12.50 -8.72
N VAL A 125 12.24 -11.50 -9.32
CA VAL A 125 11.65 -10.61 -10.34
C VAL A 125 11.23 -11.40 -11.57
N ASN A 126 12.09 -12.28 -12.08
CA ASN A 126 11.77 -13.12 -13.24
C ASN A 126 10.56 -14.03 -12.98
N MET A 127 10.49 -14.65 -11.80
CA MET A 127 9.34 -15.46 -11.40
C MET A 127 8.07 -14.61 -11.27
N LEU A 128 8.16 -13.41 -10.69
CA LEU A 128 7.02 -12.48 -10.61
C LEU A 128 6.53 -12.10 -12.00
N VAL A 129 7.42 -11.81 -12.94
CA VAL A 129 7.06 -11.55 -14.35
C VAL A 129 6.34 -12.76 -14.95
N ALA A 130 6.86 -13.95 -14.77
CA ALA A 130 6.25 -15.18 -15.28
C ALA A 130 4.83 -15.38 -14.74
N VAL A 131 4.63 -15.35 -13.40
CA VAL A 131 3.31 -15.58 -12.79
C VAL A 131 2.32 -14.47 -13.06
N THR A 132 2.75 -13.21 -13.08
CA THR A 132 1.86 -12.06 -13.35
C THR A 132 1.48 -11.94 -14.82
N SER A 133 2.19 -12.63 -15.71
CA SER A 133 1.82 -12.74 -17.12
C SER A 133 0.71 -13.75 -17.38
N LEU A 134 0.49 -14.70 -16.45
CA LEU A 134 -0.55 -15.73 -16.58
C LEU A 134 -1.96 -15.19 -16.34
N LYS A 135 -2.09 -14.18 -15.48
CA LYS A 135 -3.37 -13.57 -15.16
C LYS A 135 -3.22 -12.10 -14.73
N PRO A 136 -4.24 -11.25 -14.94
CA PRO A 136 -4.22 -9.88 -14.44
C PRO A 136 -3.93 -9.86 -12.94
N THR A 137 -2.92 -9.07 -12.55
CA THR A 137 -2.45 -9.02 -11.18
C THR A 137 -2.45 -7.58 -10.66
N PHE A 138 -2.98 -7.38 -9.45
CA PHE A 138 -2.87 -6.14 -8.71
C PHE A 138 -1.84 -6.31 -7.59
N ILE A 139 -0.83 -5.46 -7.59
CA ILE A 139 0.19 -5.38 -6.56
C ILE A 139 -0.07 -4.12 -5.74
N CYS A 140 -0.40 -4.27 -4.47
CA CYS A 140 -0.67 -3.17 -3.57
C CYS A 140 0.45 -3.06 -2.53
N ILE A 141 1.10 -1.90 -2.43
CA ILE A 141 2.17 -1.66 -1.47
C ILE A 141 1.83 -0.42 -0.67
N ASP A 142 1.72 -0.59 0.64
CA ASP A 142 1.39 0.48 1.56
C ASP A 142 2.64 1.01 2.26
N ALA A 143 2.67 2.33 2.49
CA ALA A 143 3.72 3.03 3.22
C ALA A 143 5.14 2.76 2.68
N VAL A 144 5.33 2.82 1.35
CA VAL A 144 6.63 2.54 0.71
C VAL A 144 7.75 3.51 1.15
N ASP A 145 7.39 4.65 1.72
CA ASP A 145 8.32 5.61 2.34
C ASP A 145 8.94 5.10 3.65
N GLU A 146 8.32 4.15 4.33
CA GLU A 146 8.84 3.52 5.55
C GLU A 146 9.94 2.47 5.26
N CYS A 147 10.16 2.15 3.99
CA CYS A 147 11.25 1.29 3.56
C CYS A 147 12.58 2.03 3.54
N ALA A 148 13.68 1.35 3.91
CA ALA A 148 15.04 1.87 3.79
C ALA A 148 15.32 2.38 2.37
N VAL A 149 15.92 3.55 2.24
CA VAL A 149 16.14 4.24 0.94
C VAL A 149 16.79 3.33 -0.11
N ARG A 150 17.81 2.56 0.29
CA ARG A 150 18.52 1.64 -0.61
C ARG A 150 17.64 0.50 -1.10
N GLU A 151 16.82 -0.06 -0.22
CA GLU A 151 15.91 -1.15 -0.57
C GLU A 151 14.73 -0.64 -1.39
N ARG A 152 14.18 0.54 -1.05
CA ARG A 152 13.13 1.21 -1.82
C ARG A 152 13.54 1.44 -3.27
N ALA A 153 14.76 1.89 -3.52
CA ALA A 153 15.27 2.07 -4.87
C ALA A 153 15.27 0.76 -5.67
N LYS A 154 15.68 -0.35 -5.07
CA LYS A 154 15.65 -1.68 -5.70
C LYS A 154 14.22 -2.14 -5.98
N ILE A 155 13.32 -1.95 -4.99
CA ILE A 155 11.91 -2.32 -5.11
C ILE A 155 11.25 -1.58 -6.27
N LEU A 156 11.38 -0.26 -6.33
CA LEU A 156 10.77 0.56 -7.39
C LEU A 156 11.33 0.19 -8.77
N THR A 157 12.62 -0.08 -8.87
CA THR A 157 13.24 -0.55 -10.12
C THR A 157 12.67 -1.92 -10.55
N SER A 158 12.56 -2.86 -9.61
CA SER A 158 11.98 -4.20 -9.87
C SER A 158 10.50 -4.12 -10.26
N LEU A 159 9.71 -3.28 -9.59
CA LEU A 159 8.31 -3.04 -9.95
C LEU A 159 8.18 -2.44 -11.34
N GLY A 160 9.06 -1.50 -11.71
CA GLY A 160 9.14 -0.94 -13.05
C GLY A 160 9.38 -2.01 -14.12
N GLU A 161 10.29 -2.93 -13.86
CA GLU A 161 10.58 -4.07 -14.74
C GLU A 161 9.38 -5.01 -14.88
N ILE A 162 8.74 -5.37 -13.75
CA ILE A 162 7.55 -6.23 -13.75
C ILE A 162 6.42 -5.60 -14.56
N ILE A 163 6.13 -4.31 -14.36
CA ILE A 163 5.08 -3.59 -15.11
C ILE A 163 5.39 -3.55 -16.60
N GLN A 164 6.65 -3.37 -16.95
CA GLN A 164 7.09 -3.29 -18.33
C GLN A 164 6.94 -4.63 -19.06
N LYS A 165 7.34 -5.72 -18.41
CA LYS A 165 7.33 -7.07 -18.97
C LYS A 165 5.97 -7.78 -18.84
N SER A 166 5.11 -7.38 -17.87
CA SER A 166 3.78 -7.93 -17.66
C SER A 166 2.70 -6.84 -17.81
N PRO A 167 2.17 -6.60 -19.02
CA PRO A 167 1.25 -5.49 -19.32
C PRO A 167 -0.10 -5.56 -18.58
N THR A 168 -0.47 -6.72 -18.07
CA THR A 168 -1.71 -6.94 -17.28
C THR A 168 -1.53 -6.63 -15.80
N THR A 169 -0.30 -6.43 -15.34
CA THR A 169 0.01 -6.06 -13.96
C THR A 169 -0.33 -4.60 -13.70
N ARG A 170 -0.92 -4.33 -12.54
CA ARG A 170 -1.24 -3.00 -12.04
C ARG A 170 -0.63 -2.86 -10.67
N VAL A 171 0.03 -1.74 -10.43
CA VAL A 171 0.67 -1.44 -9.15
C VAL A 171 -0.03 -0.25 -8.51
N PHE A 172 -0.33 -0.38 -7.24
CA PHE A 172 -0.86 0.65 -6.37
C PHE A 172 0.12 0.85 -5.22
N LEU A 173 0.60 2.07 -5.05
CA LEU A 173 1.56 2.44 -4.00
C LEU A 173 0.97 3.58 -3.17
N THR A 174 1.17 3.50 -1.86
CA THR A 174 0.99 4.66 -0.98
C THR A 174 2.31 5.08 -0.39
N GLY A 175 2.44 6.35 -0.08
CA GLY A 175 3.62 6.90 0.57
C GLY A 175 3.49 8.39 0.82
N ARG A 176 4.43 8.96 1.56
CA ARG A 176 4.49 10.39 1.85
C ARG A 176 5.01 11.18 0.66
N PRO A 177 4.64 12.48 0.52
CA PRO A 177 4.97 13.29 -0.64
C PRO A 177 6.46 13.39 -0.97
N HIS A 178 7.34 13.30 0.02
CA HIS A 178 8.79 13.46 -0.17
C HIS A 178 9.44 12.38 -1.07
N ILE A 179 8.81 11.20 -1.21
CA ILE A 179 9.34 10.15 -2.11
C ILE A 179 8.72 10.18 -3.50
N ARG A 180 7.80 11.10 -3.77
CA ARG A 180 7.03 11.16 -5.02
C ARG A 180 7.93 11.23 -6.27
N SER A 181 8.95 12.10 -6.24
CA SER A 181 9.88 12.25 -7.35
C SER A 181 10.68 10.97 -7.63
N GLU A 182 11.05 10.23 -6.59
CA GLU A 182 11.73 8.94 -6.73
C GLU A 182 10.81 7.90 -7.41
N VAL A 183 9.54 7.85 -7.01
CA VAL A 183 8.54 6.95 -7.60
C VAL A 183 8.30 7.29 -9.06
N GLU A 184 8.07 8.56 -9.39
CA GLU A 184 7.83 9.03 -10.77
C GLU A 184 9.03 8.78 -11.69
N THR A 185 10.25 8.84 -11.17
CA THR A 185 11.48 8.59 -11.94
C THR A 185 11.69 7.10 -12.25
N ARG A 186 11.35 6.22 -11.31
CA ARG A 186 11.66 4.78 -11.41
C ARG A 186 10.53 3.94 -12.00
N LEU A 187 9.29 4.41 -11.88
CA LEU A 187 8.16 3.72 -12.52
C LEU A 187 7.96 4.19 -13.96
N PRO A 188 7.46 3.30 -14.84
CA PRO A 188 7.29 3.64 -16.26
C PRO A 188 6.28 4.79 -16.45
N ARG A 189 6.41 5.50 -17.59
CA ARG A 189 5.50 6.58 -17.97
C ARG A 189 4.05 6.11 -17.92
N GLY A 190 3.19 6.87 -17.25
CA GLY A 190 1.78 6.54 -17.02
C GLY A 190 1.47 6.22 -15.56
N ALA A 191 2.43 6.36 -14.65
CA ALA A 191 2.15 6.44 -13.22
C ALA A 191 1.42 7.76 -12.94
N VAL A 192 0.30 7.68 -12.22
CA VAL A 192 -0.49 8.84 -11.81
C VAL A 192 -0.43 8.94 -10.31
N ALA A 193 0.11 10.05 -9.83
CA ALA A 193 0.14 10.37 -8.41
C ALA A 193 -1.12 11.16 -8.05
N VAL A 194 -1.90 10.63 -7.11
CA VAL A 194 -3.10 11.27 -6.59
C VAL A 194 -2.82 11.72 -5.16
N PRO A 195 -2.81 13.02 -4.88
CA PRO A 195 -2.69 13.48 -3.50
C PRO A 195 -3.93 13.07 -2.71
N VAL A 196 -3.71 12.52 -1.53
CA VAL A 196 -4.77 12.16 -0.60
C VAL A 196 -4.57 12.99 0.65
N SER A 197 -5.54 13.87 0.92
CA SER A 197 -5.59 14.66 2.15
C SER A 197 -6.85 14.29 2.92
N PRO A 198 -6.77 14.18 4.24
CA PRO A 198 -7.96 13.91 5.05
C PRO A 198 -8.90 15.12 4.97
N TRP A 199 -10.21 14.84 4.93
CA TRP A 199 -11.23 15.89 5.00
C TRP A 199 -11.32 16.40 6.44
N LYS A 200 -11.57 17.70 6.61
CA LYS A 200 -11.70 18.31 7.93
C LYS A 200 -12.73 17.58 8.81
N ASP A 201 -13.86 17.21 8.23
CA ASP A 201 -14.93 16.51 8.93
C ASP A 201 -14.49 15.08 9.37
N ASP A 202 -13.68 14.40 8.57
CA ASP A 202 -13.14 13.08 8.93
C ASP A 202 -12.14 13.19 10.09
N ILE A 203 -11.31 14.24 10.10
CA ILE A 203 -10.40 14.54 11.20
C ILE A 203 -11.19 14.80 12.48
N ILE A 204 -12.21 15.66 12.42
CA ILE A 204 -13.06 15.99 13.58
C ILE A 204 -13.75 14.73 14.10
N HIS A 205 -14.31 13.90 13.21
CA HIS A 205 -14.98 12.67 13.61
C HIS A 205 -14.00 11.69 14.27
N TYR A 206 -12.79 11.55 13.75
CA TYR A 206 -11.74 10.72 14.35
C TYR A 206 -11.35 11.22 15.74
N ILE A 207 -11.13 12.54 15.89
CA ILE A 207 -10.77 13.14 17.17
C ILE A 207 -11.85 12.86 18.21
N ARG A 208 -13.13 13.15 17.90
CA ARG A 208 -14.24 12.91 18.81
C ARG A 208 -14.31 11.45 19.24
N LYS A 209 -14.22 10.53 18.30
CA LYS A 209 -14.20 9.11 18.62
C LYS A 209 -13.05 8.73 19.55
N ARG A 210 -11.86 9.31 19.37
CA ARG A 210 -10.70 9.05 20.25
C ARG A 210 -10.87 9.64 21.63
N LEU A 211 -11.55 10.78 21.75
CA LEU A 211 -11.91 11.39 23.03
C LEU A 211 -12.96 10.56 23.77
N GLU A 212 -13.95 10.04 23.05
CA GLU A 212 -14.95 9.11 23.63
C GLU A 212 -14.34 7.79 24.13
N GLU A 213 -13.26 7.33 23.49
CA GLU A 213 -12.53 6.10 23.84
C GLU A 213 -11.41 6.34 24.87
N ASP A 214 -11.24 7.56 25.39
CA ASP A 214 -10.18 7.88 26.34
C ASP A 214 -10.43 7.14 27.69
N PRO A 215 -9.45 6.36 28.19
CA PRO A 215 -9.59 5.66 29.44
C PRO A 215 -9.57 6.59 30.68
N SER A 216 -9.20 7.87 30.52
CA SER A 216 -9.10 8.87 31.58
C SER A 216 -9.91 10.14 31.27
N PRO A 217 -11.23 10.03 31.06
CA PRO A 217 -12.05 11.18 30.63
C PRO A 217 -12.06 12.31 31.68
N ASP A 218 -11.88 11.98 32.99
CA ASP A 218 -11.88 12.94 34.10
C ASP A 218 -10.65 13.87 34.12
N GLU A 219 -9.58 13.56 33.35
CA GLU A 219 -8.39 14.41 33.21
C GLU A 219 -8.55 15.46 32.12
N MET A 220 -9.62 15.40 31.32
CA MET A 220 -9.88 16.30 30.21
C MET A 220 -11.10 17.16 30.48
N ASP A 221 -10.90 18.47 30.58
CA ASP A 221 -12.01 19.40 30.69
C ASP A 221 -12.64 19.73 29.32
N GLU A 222 -13.90 20.18 29.31
CA GLU A 222 -14.63 20.53 28.09
C GLU A 222 -13.91 21.61 27.25
N SER A 223 -13.17 22.50 27.90
CA SER A 223 -12.44 23.58 27.24
C SER A 223 -11.28 23.02 26.41
N LEU A 224 -10.54 22.07 26.98
CA LEU A 224 -9.44 21.39 26.32
C LEU A 224 -9.93 20.53 25.14
N GLU A 225 -11.05 19.84 25.32
CA GLU A 225 -11.68 19.04 24.25
C GLU A 225 -12.06 19.93 23.06
N LEU A 226 -12.73 21.06 23.31
CA LEU A 226 -13.09 22.02 22.26
C LEU A 226 -11.84 22.60 21.56
N GLU A 227 -10.78 22.87 22.31
CA GLU A 227 -9.52 23.39 21.75
C GLU A 227 -8.86 22.34 20.85
N ILE A 228 -8.81 21.07 21.26
CA ILE A 228 -8.29 19.95 20.48
C ILE A 228 -9.06 19.78 19.16
N VAL A 229 -10.38 19.72 19.25
CA VAL A 229 -11.27 19.56 18.08
C VAL A 229 -11.15 20.73 17.10
N LYS A 230 -10.85 21.93 17.58
CA LYS A 230 -10.65 23.12 16.75
C LYS A 230 -9.26 23.21 16.13
N LYS A 231 -8.21 23.10 16.96
CA LYS A 231 -6.82 23.35 16.54
C LYS A 231 -6.22 22.25 15.66
N ILE A 232 -6.48 20.97 15.97
CA ILE A 232 -5.87 19.89 15.21
C ILE A 232 -6.26 19.92 13.72
N PRO A 233 -7.57 20.06 13.35
CA PRO A 233 -7.95 20.14 11.95
C PRO A 233 -7.36 21.36 11.20
N GLU A 234 -7.17 22.49 11.90
CA GLU A 234 -6.55 23.70 11.33
C GLU A 234 -5.07 23.44 11.00
N THR A 235 -4.32 22.88 11.97
CA THR A 235 -2.88 22.57 11.80
C THR A 235 -2.65 21.53 10.69
N VAL A 236 -3.51 20.51 10.59
CA VAL A 236 -3.38 19.46 9.54
C VAL A 236 -3.71 20.00 8.15
N SER A 237 -4.55 21.03 8.05
CA SER A 237 -4.93 21.65 6.76
C SER A 237 -3.84 22.56 6.19
N GLU A 238 -2.90 23.03 7.03
CA GLU A 238 -1.82 23.93 6.65
C GLU A 238 -0.50 23.20 6.30
N MET A 239 -0.39 21.89 6.55
CA MET A 239 0.74 21.05 6.22
C MET A 239 0.57 20.35 4.86
#